data_b91cc0cb17490f03818af60a496f52b9
#
_entry.id   b91cc0cb17490f03818af60a496f52b9
#
_cell.length_a   1.000
_cell.length_b   1.000
_cell.length_c   1.000
_cell.angle_alpha   90.00
_cell.angle_beta   90.00
_cell.angle_gamma   90.00
#
_symmetry.space_group_name_H-M   'P 1'
#
loop_
_entity.id
_entity.type
_entity.pdbx_description
1 polymer ?
#
loop_
_entity_poly.entity_id
_entity_poly.type
_entity_poly.pdbx_seq_one_letter_code
_entity_poly.pdbx_strand_id
1 'polypeptide(L)'
;ATGKIISEYAKKNTKIIPVNAPIKPDGWMGKNWACMEGYKKATGELLLFTDADTKHSQNVISLAVSHLLSFNLDALSAIPKMRTMDFWTRITLPMISTFLHTRFSAIRVNDPSKKTAYFFGSFFIIKQKTYESVGTHEGVKHEIIEDGALGKKVKESGHKMKMTRGDHLIEAVWARDKSTLWNALKRLMIPLYLQNEKIAIGIFFAVLFLLFMPFPILAYSTLGVLKTTSFLILFAASFVASIMIYIGAIIEVKKLLQLRL
;
A
#
# COMPACT_ATOMS: atom_id res chain seq x y z
N ALA A 1 11.71 -15.53 -17.83
CA ALA A 1 11.92 -14.22 -18.50
C ALA A 1 12.69 -13.25 -17.59
N THR A 2 12.24 -12.98 -16.35
CA THR A 2 12.84 -11.99 -15.44
C THR A 2 14.32 -12.25 -15.14
N GLY A 3 14.72 -13.48 -14.84
CA GLY A 3 16.12 -13.81 -14.54
C GLY A 3 17.07 -13.52 -15.70
N LYS A 4 16.66 -13.77 -16.96
CA LYS A 4 17.46 -13.44 -18.14
C LYS A 4 17.70 -11.92 -18.24
N ILE A 5 16.65 -11.13 -18.03
CA ILE A 5 16.75 -9.66 -18.06
C ILE A 5 17.72 -9.15 -17.00
N ILE A 6 17.58 -9.64 -15.75
CA ILE A 6 18.50 -9.26 -14.66
C ILE A 6 19.94 -9.62 -15.01
N SER A 7 20.19 -10.83 -15.54
CA SER A 7 21.53 -11.27 -15.93
C SER A 7 22.12 -10.43 -17.06
N GLU A 8 21.30 -9.99 -18.02
CA GLU A 8 21.75 -9.10 -19.10
C GLU A 8 22.15 -7.72 -18.58
N TYR A 9 21.38 -7.15 -17.66
CA TYR A 9 21.72 -5.88 -17.02
C TYR A 9 22.96 -5.99 -16.14
N ALA A 10 23.12 -7.08 -15.40
CA ALA A 10 24.28 -7.33 -14.54
C ALA A 10 25.58 -7.44 -15.35
N LYS A 11 25.53 -8.00 -16.57
CA LYS A 11 26.69 -8.01 -17.49
C LYS A 11 27.15 -6.60 -17.91
N LYS A 12 26.20 -5.65 -17.95
CA LYS A 12 26.47 -4.26 -18.38
C LYS A 12 26.79 -3.33 -17.22
N ASN A 13 26.44 -3.72 -15.98
CA ASN A 13 26.63 -2.87 -14.82
C ASN A 13 27.00 -3.73 -13.59
N THR A 14 28.23 -3.63 -13.14
CA THR A 14 28.79 -4.37 -12.00
C THR A 14 28.13 -4.05 -10.66
N LYS A 15 27.38 -2.94 -10.57
CA LYS A 15 26.60 -2.60 -9.38
C LYS A 15 25.32 -3.45 -9.25
N ILE A 16 24.93 -4.15 -10.31
CA ILE A 16 23.78 -5.03 -10.30
C ILE A 16 24.23 -6.43 -9.93
N ILE A 17 23.84 -6.90 -8.76
CA ILE A 17 24.17 -8.23 -8.25
C ILE A 17 22.93 -9.11 -8.36
N PRO A 18 22.87 -10.05 -9.30
CA PRO A 18 21.78 -11.01 -9.40
C PRO A 18 21.81 -11.95 -8.18
N VAL A 19 20.71 -12.06 -7.47
CA VAL A 19 20.56 -12.99 -6.35
C VAL A 19 19.56 -14.07 -6.75
N ASN A 20 20.02 -15.29 -6.85
CA ASN A 20 19.15 -16.45 -6.99
C ASN A 20 18.81 -16.95 -5.58
N ALA A 21 17.58 -16.72 -5.14
CA ALA A 21 17.12 -17.27 -3.88
C ALA A 21 17.11 -18.81 -3.96
N PRO A 22 17.71 -19.53 -3.00
CA PRO A 22 17.62 -20.98 -2.93
C PRO A 22 16.18 -21.44 -2.67
N ILE A 23 15.97 -22.75 -2.64
CA ILE A 23 14.64 -23.30 -2.35
C ILE A 23 14.10 -22.67 -1.07
N LYS A 24 12.88 -22.15 -1.17
CA LYS A 24 12.23 -21.46 -0.06
C LYS A 24 11.99 -22.42 1.11
N PRO A 25 12.48 -22.12 2.31
CA PRO A 25 12.21 -22.96 3.49
C PRO A 25 10.73 -22.93 3.86
N ASP A 26 10.29 -23.99 4.56
CA ASP A 26 8.95 -24.02 5.10
C ASP A 26 8.70 -22.86 6.06
N GLY A 27 7.47 -22.40 6.06
CA GLY A 27 7.06 -21.27 6.89
C GLY A 27 7.45 -19.89 6.36
N TRP A 28 8.12 -19.76 5.22
CA TRP A 28 8.39 -18.48 4.59
C TRP A 28 7.39 -18.15 3.48
N MET A 29 7.02 -16.88 3.37
CA MET A 29 6.40 -16.38 2.15
C MET A 29 7.48 -16.15 1.08
N GLY A 30 7.15 -16.39 -0.19
CA GLY A 30 8.14 -16.33 -1.28
C GLY A 30 8.81 -14.96 -1.44
N LYS A 31 8.06 -13.87 -1.31
CA LYS A 31 8.58 -12.50 -1.39
C LYS A 31 9.52 -12.20 -0.22
N ASN A 32 9.12 -12.58 1.00
CA ASN A 32 9.89 -12.34 2.21
C ASN A 32 11.24 -13.07 2.16
N TRP A 33 11.22 -14.32 1.67
CA TRP A 33 12.43 -15.09 1.45
C TRP A 33 13.36 -14.45 0.42
N ALA A 34 12.83 -14.01 -0.73
CA ALA A 34 13.61 -13.33 -1.75
C ALA A 34 14.21 -12.01 -1.25
N CYS A 35 13.44 -11.21 -0.47
CA CYS A 35 13.94 -9.99 0.16
C CYS A 35 15.06 -10.28 1.16
N MET A 36 14.93 -11.35 1.96
CA MET A 36 15.98 -11.76 2.92
C MET A 36 17.27 -12.19 2.21
N GLU A 37 17.18 -12.96 1.13
CA GLU A 37 18.34 -13.36 0.35
C GLU A 37 19.02 -12.16 -0.35
N GLY A 38 18.23 -11.21 -0.84
CA GLY A 38 18.73 -9.94 -1.36
C GLY A 38 19.46 -9.12 -0.29
N TYR A 39 18.88 -9.04 0.91
CA TYR A 39 19.49 -8.34 2.05
C TYR A 39 20.87 -8.90 2.42
N LYS A 40 21.06 -10.21 2.42
CA LYS A 40 22.37 -10.84 2.72
C LYS A 40 23.49 -10.40 1.77
N LYS A 41 23.17 -9.82 0.62
CA LYS A 41 24.14 -9.27 -0.34
C LYS A 41 24.23 -7.75 -0.29
N ALA A 42 23.36 -7.10 0.45
CA ALA A 42 23.38 -5.65 0.59
C ALA A 42 24.43 -5.21 1.61
N THR A 43 25.19 -4.17 1.26
CA THR A 43 26.29 -3.62 2.09
C THR A 43 26.09 -2.16 2.45
N GLY A 44 24.97 -1.55 2.01
CA GLY A 44 24.70 -0.13 2.24
C GLY A 44 24.12 0.13 3.61
N GLU A 45 24.41 1.29 4.18
CA GLU A 45 23.82 1.75 5.46
C GLU A 45 22.31 2.00 5.36
N LEU A 46 21.82 2.27 4.15
CA LEU A 46 20.41 2.43 3.82
C LEU A 46 19.99 1.32 2.88
N LEU A 47 18.88 0.67 3.22
CA LEU A 47 18.28 -0.38 2.43
C LEU A 47 17.03 0.18 1.76
N LEU A 48 16.95 0.10 0.43
CA LEU A 48 15.75 0.42 -0.35
C LEU A 48 15.09 -0.87 -0.81
N PHE A 49 13.82 -1.03 -0.47
CA PHE A 49 12.98 -2.10 -0.98
C PHE A 49 11.98 -1.54 -1.98
N THR A 50 11.81 -2.23 -3.10
CA THR A 50 10.89 -1.84 -4.16
C THR A 50 10.35 -3.06 -4.89
N ASP A 51 9.10 -2.96 -5.37
CA ASP A 51 8.50 -3.99 -6.21
C ASP A 51 9.06 -3.92 -7.65
N ALA A 52 9.15 -5.06 -8.32
CA ALA A 52 9.72 -5.18 -9.67
C ALA A 52 8.88 -4.50 -10.77
N ASP A 53 7.63 -4.17 -10.49
CA ASP A 53 6.70 -3.50 -11.42
C ASP A 53 6.51 -2.01 -11.10
N THR A 54 7.40 -1.45 -10.32
CA THR A 54 7.42 -0.02 -9.97
C THR A 54 8.35 0.76 -10.90
N LYS A 55 7.92 1.94 -11.31
CA LYS A 55 8.74 2.90 -12.04
C LYS A 55 9.13 4.06 -11.13
N HIS A 56 10.41 4.41 -11.17
CA HIS A 56 10.97 5.50 -10.39
C HIS A 56 11.52 6.60 -11.28
N SER A 57 11.37 7.87 -10.86
CA SER A 57 12.09 8.99 -11.47
C SER A 57 13.56 8.95 -11.07
N GLN A 58 14.42 9.58 -11.85
CA GLN A 58 15.87 9.55 -11.64
C GLN A 58 16.32 10.12 -10.29
N ASN A 59 15.57 11.07 -9.75
CA ASN A 59 15.91 11.78 -8.51
C ASN A 59 15.18 11.25 -7.26
N VAL A 60 14.35 10.20 -7.36
CA VAL A 60 13.54 9.70 -6.24
C VAL A 60 14.40 9.25 -5.06
N ILE A 61 15.51 8.58 -5.33
CA ILE A 61 16.40 8.06 -4.26
C ILE A 61 17.08 9.23 -3.54
N SER A 62 17.65 10.19 -4.27
CA SER A 62 18.32 11.36 -3.66
C SER A 62 17.36 12.20 -2.83
N LEU A 63 16.13 12.41 -3.31
CA LEU A 63 15.09 13.12 -2.56
C LEU A 63 14.68 12.35 -1.30
N ALA A 64 14.48 11.04 -1.41
CA ALA A 64 14.10 10.20 -0.26
C ALA A 64 15.19 10.16 0.80
N VAL A 65 16.45 10.03 0.41
CA VAL A 65 17.60 10.08 1.33
C VAL A 65 17.72 11.46 1.98
N SER A 66 17.62 12.54 1.20
CA SER A 66 17.64 13.90 1.74
C SER A 66 16.53 14.10 2.78
N HIS A 67 15.30 13.65 2.46
CA HIS A 67 14.17 13.73 3.39
C HIS A 67 14.41 12.90 4.66
N LEU A 68 14.91 11.67 4.54
CA LEU A 68 15.22 10.81 5.66
C LEU A 68 16.25 11.45 6.59
N LEU A 69 17.32 12.03 6.04
CA LEU A 69 18.36 12.70 6.80
C LEU A 69 17.88 14.00 7.45
N SER A 70 17.18 14.85 6.69
CA SER A 70 16.71 16.17 7.18
C SER A 70 15.75 16.05 8.36
N PHE A 71 14.94 14.99 8.41
CA PHE A 71 14.02 14.73 9.52
C PHE A 71 14.57 13.73 10.55
N ASN A 72 15.82 13.32 10.40
CA ASN A 72 16.46 12.31 11.26
C ASN A 72 15.58 11.07 11.45
N LEU A 73 15.11 10.51 10.33
CA LEU A 73 14.25 9.33 10.32
C LEU A 73 15.08 8.05 10.31
N ASP A 74 14.48 6.96 10.79
CA ASP A 74 15.04 5.61 10.69
C ASP A 74 14.47 4.85 9.50
N ALA A 75 13.27 5.23 9.06
CA ALA A 75 12.63 4.69 7.85
C ALA A 75 11.70 5.71 7.19
N LEU A 76 11.56 5.58 5.87
CA LEU A 76 10.69 6.40 5.04
C LEU A 76 9.98 5.52 4.01
N SER A 77 8.67 5.63 3.89
CA SER A 77 7.89 5.00 2.82
C SER A 77 7.20 6.05 1.97
N ALA A 78 7.05 5.79 0.69
CA ALA A 78 6.40 6.72 -0.23
C ALA A 78 5.16 6.09 -0.86
N ILE A 79 4.05 6.83 -0.86
CA ILE A 79 2.79 6.45 -1.51
C ILE A 79 2.96 6.65 -3.02
N PRO A 80 2.92 5.60 -3.84
CA PRO A 80 3.08 5.74 -5.28
C PRO A 80 1.80 6.23 -5.95
N LYS A 81 1.93 6.71 -7.19
CA LYS A 81 0.80 6.85 -8.10
C LYS A 81 0.39 5.46 -8.59
N MET A 82 -0.80 5.03 -8.26
CA MET A 82 -1.38 3.79 -8.77
C MET A 82 -1.84 3.99 -10.22
N ARG A 83 -1.25 3.23 -11.15
CA ARG A 83 -1.68 3.21 -12.56
C ARG A 83 -2.87 2.30 -12.73
N THR A 84 -3.90 2.83 -13.36
CA THR A 84 -5.06 2.06 -13.81
C THR A 84 -4.84 1.61 -15.25
N MET A 85 -5.01 0.31 -15.54
CA MET A 85 -4.69 -0.27 -16.84
C MET A 85 -5.93 -0.57 -17.68
N ASP A 86 -7.08 -0.83 -17.03
CA ASP A 86 -8.32 -1.18 -17.69
C ASP A 86 -9.54 -0.52 -16.99
N PHE A 87 -10.74 -0.80 -17.51
CA PHE A 87 -11.99 -0.29 -16.96
C PHE A 87 -12.20 -0.69 -15.48
N TRP A 88 -11.90 -1.95 -15.14
CA TRP A 88 -12.12 -2.48 -13.79
C TRP A 88 -11.18 -1.86 -12.78
N THR A 89 -9.91 -1.74 -13.12
CA THR A 89 -8.91 -1.08 -12.26
C THR A 89 -9.20 0.41 -12.11
N ARG A 90 -9.70 1.06 -13.17
CA ARG A 90 -10.04 2.49 -13.15
C ARG A 90 -11.18 2.83 -12.18
N ILE A 91 -12.17 1.94 -12.04
CA ILE A 91 -13.28 2.13 -11.09
C ILE A 91 -12.88 1.67 -9.69
N THR A 92 -12.23 0.53 -9.57
CA THR A 92 -12.04 -0.13 -8.26
C THR A 92 -10.85 0.45 -7.47
N LEU A 93 -9.73 0.77 -8.14
CA LEU A 93 -8.54 1.25 -7.42
C LEU A 93 -8.74 2.55 -6.64
N PRO A 94 -9.47 3.57 -7.11
CA PRO A 94 -9.76 4.76 -6.31
C PRO A 94 -10.51 4.44 -5.01
N MET A 95 -11.45 3.50 -5.07
CA MET A 95 -12.24 3.10 -3.89
C MET A 95 -11.39 2.33 -2.88
N ILE A 96 -10.55 1.39 -3.35
CA ILE A 96 -9.60 0.66 -2.52
C ILE A 96 -8.57 1.63 -1.92
N SER A 97 -8.07 2.57 -2.73
CA SER A 97 -7.15 3.61 -2.27
C SER A 97 -7.76 4.43 -1.14
N THR A 98 -9.02 4.85 -1.27
CA THR A 98 -9.75 5.56 -0.20
C THR A 98 -9.83 4.72 1.07
N PHE A 99 -10.16 3.44 0.96
CA PHE A 99 -10.19 2.52 2.10
C PHE A 99 -8.81 2.37 2.76
N LEU A 100 -7.76 2.14 1.97
CA LEU A 100 -6.40 2.02 2.49
C LEU A 100 -5.92 3.31 3.17
N HIS A 101 -6.21 4.48 2.59
CA HIS A 101 -5.84 5.77 3.18
C HIS A 101 -6.64 6.06 4.46
N THR A 102 -7.90 5.63 4.55
CA THR A 102 -8.68 5.73 5.79
C THR A 102 -8.12 4.81 6.87
N ARG A 103 -7.73 3.58 6.52
CA ARG A 103 -7.19 2.59 7.45
C ARG A 103 -5.76 2.91 7.89
N PHE A 104 -4.91 3.34 6.94
CA PHE A 104 -3.49 3.64 7.12
C PHE A 104 -3.18 5.09 6.73
N SER A 105 -3.98 6.04 7.25
CA SER A 105 -3.77 7.46 7.00
C SER A 105 -2.33 7.88 7.27
N ALA A 106 -1.70 8.51 6.28
CA ALA A 106 -0.32 9.00 6.41
C ALA A 106 -0.15 9.96 7.60
N ILE A 107 -1.19 10.72 7.95
CA ILE A 107 -1.18 11.57 9.14
C ILE A 107 -1.06 10.72 10.41
N ARG A 108 -1.82 9.63 10.51
CA ARG A 108 -1.76 8.73 11.67
C ARG A 108 -0.45 7.92 11.70
N VAL A 109 0.08 7.54 10.53
CA VAL A 109 1.40 6.89 10.42
C VAL A 109 2.50 7.83 10.89
N ASN A 110 2.42 9.11 10.52
CA ASN A 110 3.42 10.12 10.86
C ASN A 110 3.29 10.67 12.29
N ASP A 111 2.16 10.42 12.96
CA ASP A 111 1.98 10.79 14.36
C ASP A 111 2.66 9.76 15.28
N PRO A 112 3.69 10.13 16.05
CA PRO A 112 4.40 9.20 16.92
C PRO A 112 3.52 8.65 18.05
N SER A 113 2.45 9.35 18.43
CA SER A 113 1.51 8.89 19.48
C SER A 113 0.57 7.78 19.03
N LYS A 114 0.45 7.54 17.71
CA LYS A 114 -0.46 6.55 17.12
C LYS A 114 0.27 5.26 16.81
N LYS A 115 -0.37 4.13 17.04
CA LYS A 115 0.15 2.78 16.70
C LYS A 115 0.01 2.44 15.21
N THR A 116 -0.66 3.30 14.42
CA THR A 116 -0.85 3.07 12.98
C THR A 116 0.48 3.16 12.27
N ALA A 117 0.83 2.11 11.53
CA ALA A 117 2.04 2.04 10.73
C ALA A 117 1.78 1.25 9.46
N TYR A 118 2.46 1.61 8.40
CA TYR A 118 2.40 0.91 7.11
C TYR A 118 3.57 1.34 6.24
N PHE A 119 4.19 0.39 5.51
CA PHE A 119 5.07 0.67 4.39
C PHE A 119 4.37 0.29 3.09
N PHE A 120 4.62 1.03 2.04
CA PHE A 120 4.26 0.63 0.68
C PHE A 120 5.42 -0.16 0.08
N GLY A 121 5.20 -1.43 -0.27
CA GLY A 121 6.20 -2.31 -0.85
C GLY A 121 6.78 -1.80 -2.18
N SER A 122 6.07 -0.89 -2.85
CA SER A 122 6.54 -0.20 -4.03
C SER A 122 7.75 0.70 -3.78
N PHE A 123 7.89 1.27 -2.58
CA PHE A 123 9.03 2.08 -2.19
C PHE A 123 9.07 2.31 -0.67
N PHE A 124 10.05 1.73 -0.01
CA PHE A 124 10.44 2.17 1.32
C PHE A 124 11.96 2.05 1.52
N ILE A 125 12.51 3.02 2.24
CA ILE A 125 13.92 3.08 2.61
C ILE A 125 14.03 3.00 4.12
N ILE A 126 15.00 2.22 4.62
CA ILE A 126 15.20 1.97 6.04
C ILE A 126 16.70 1.90 6.35
N LYS A 127 17.13 2.43 7.50
CA LYS A 127 18.49 2.22 7.97
C LYS A 127 18.75 0.73 8.24
N GLN A 128 19.89 0.22 7.82
CA GLN A 128 20.25 -1.19 8.01
C GLN A 128 20.13 -1.60 9.48
N LYS A 129 20.67 -0.80 10.40
CA LYS A 129 20.61 -1.05 11.86
C LYS A 129 19.17 -1.15 12.37
N THR A 130 18.27 -0.31 11.85
CA THR A 130 16.85 -0.36 12.20
C THR A 130 16.20 -1.62 11.66
N TYR A 131 16.50 -2.00 10.41
CA TYR A 131 15.99 -3.22 9.81
C TYR A 131 16.42 -4.48 10.58
N GLU A 132 17.67 -4.52 11.03
CA GLU A 132 18.20 -5.60 11.87
C GLU A 132 17.54 -5.64 13.26
N SER A 133 17.38 -4.48 13.90
CA SER A 133 16.80 -4.38 15.25
C SER A 133 15.35 -4.83 15.32
N VAL A 134 14.59 -4.70 14.21
CA VAL A 134 13.19 -5.16 14.14
C VAL A 134 13.05 -6.61 13.66
N GLY A 135 14.17 -7.31 13.44
CA GLY A 135 14.23 -8.72 13.09
C GLY A 135 14.15 -9.02 11.60
N THR A 136 14.45 -8.06 10.73
CA THR A 136 14.53 -8.23 9.27
C THR A 136 13.24 -8.78 8.64
N HIS A 137 13.30 -9.31 7.43
CA HIS A 137 12.20 -10.08 6.83
C HIS A 137 11.99 -11.44 7.52
N GLU A 138 12.94 -11.92 8.31
CA GLU A 138 12.75 -13.12 9.13
C GLU A 138 11.65 -12.90 10.18
N GLY A 139 11.65 -11.75 10.82
CA GLY A 139 10.63 -11.38 11.80
C GLY A 139 9.21 -11.27 11.25
N VAL A 140 9.05 -11.22 9.91
CA VAL A 140 7.76 -11.13 9.21
C VAL A 140 7.62 -12.24 8.16
N LYS A 141 8.37 -13.32 8.27
CA LYS A 141 8.49 -14.38 7.26
C LYS A 141 7.16 -15.03 6.85
N HIS A 142 6.18 -15.07 7.75
CA HIS A 142 4.85 -15.66 7.51
C HIS A 142 3.82 -14.65 6.97
N GLU A 143 4.16 -13.36 7.00
CA GLU A 143 3.20 -12.32 6.66
C GLU A 143 2.98 -12.23 5.15
N ILE A 144 1.71 -12.17 4.75
CA ILE A 144 1.31 -12.02 3.35
C ILE A 144 1.49 -10.55 2.88
N ILE A 145 1.36 -9.61 3.83
CA ILE A 145 1.56 -8.17 3.63
C ILE A 145 2.77 -7.78 4.49
N GLU A 146 3.94 -8.21 4.04
CA GLU A 146 5.22 -8.11 4.77
C GLU A 146 5.66 -6.66 5.01
N ASP A 147 5.43 -5.80 4.02
CA ASP A 147 5.75 -4.37 4.09
C ASP A 147 4.95 -3.67 5.19
N GLY A 148 3.66 -3.93 5.27
CA GLY A 148 2.81 -3.43 6.35
C GLY A 148 3.22 -3.96 7.72
N ALA A 149 3.55 -5.26 7.81
CA ALA A 149 3.99 -5.89 9.05
C ALA A 149 5.36 -5.36 9.51
N LEU A 150 6.29 -5.17 8.57
CA LEU A 150 7.60 -4.59 8.87
C LEU A 150 7.48 -3.13 9.34
N GLY A 151 6.65 -2.32 8.65
CA GLY A 151 6.36 -0.95 9.08
C GLY A 151 5.79 -0.89 10.50
N LYS A 152 4.89 -1.83 10.83
CA LYS A 152 4.33 -1.96 12.18
C LYS A 152 5.42 -2.24 13.21
N LYS A 153 6.32 -3.20 12.96
CA LYS A 153 7.44 -3.52 13.85
C LYS A 153 8.36 -2.32 14.06
N VAL A 154 8.72 -1.60 12.98
CA VAL A 154 9.54 -0.38 13.06
C VAL A 154 8.93 0.63 14.03
N LYS A 155 7.63 0.87 13.93
CA LYS A 155 6.95 1.84 14.79
C LYS A 155 6.80 1.36 16.22
N GLU A 156 6.43 0.10 16.43
CA GLU A 156 6.28 -0.51 17.76
C GLU A 156 7.60 -0.58 18.52
N SER A 157 8.73 -0.66 17.81
CA SER A 157 10.07 -0.59 18.42
C SER A 157 10.56 0.85 18.70
N GLY A 158 9.69 1.86 18.53
CA GLY A 158 10.00 3.25 18.84
C GLY A 158 10.86 3.99 17.81
N HIS A 159 11.12 3.38 16.64
CA HIS A 159 11.87 4.03 15.58
C HIS A 159 11.07 5.11 14.87
N LYS A 160 11.76 6.15 14.41
CA LYS A 160 11.17 7.28 13.70
C LYS A 160 10.90 6.93 12.25
N MET A 161 9.64 6.78 11.88
CA MET A 161 9.25 6.54 10.51
C MET A 161 8.30 7.62 9.99
N LYS A 162 8.37 7.88 8.67
CA LYS A 162 7.40 8.72 7.97
C LYS A 162 6.87 8.03 6.72
N MET A 163 5.65 8.37 6.38
CA MET A 163 5.03 8.08 5.09
C MET A 163 4.82 9.39 4.36
N THR A 164 5.33 9.48 3.14
CA THR A 164 5.26 10.67 2.30
C THR A 164 4.50 10.38 1.02
N ARG A 165 4.13 11.42 0.31
CA ARG A 165 3.53 11.32 -1.01
C ARG A 165 4.63 11.28 -2.06
N GLY A 166 4.67 10.20 -2.85
CA GLY A 166 5.64 10.00 -3.93
C GLY A 166 5.00 9.83 -5.32
N ASP A 167 3.71 10.17 -5.47
CA ASP A 167 2.93 9.95 -6.70
C ASP A 167 3.44 10.67 -7.94
N HIS A 168 4.25 11.72 -7.79
CA HIS A 168 4.93 12.42 -8.89
C HIS A 168 6.31 11.82 -9.24
N LEU A 169 6.82 10.92 -8.41
CA LEU A 169 8.16 10.31 -8.54
C LEU A 169 8.11 8.80 -8.73
N ILE A 170 7.03 8.16 -8.28
CA ILE A 170 6.89 6.71 -8.22
C ILE A 170 5.56 6.31 -8.84
N GLU A 171 5.59 5.42 -9.81
CA GLU A 171 4.39 4.80 -10.38
C GLU A 171 4.40 3.29 -10.11
N ALA A 172 3.29 2.74 -9.62
CA ALA A 172 3.11 1.32 -9.39
C ALA A 172 1.88 0.77 -10.11
N VAL A 173 1.95 -0.48 -10.56
CA VAL A 173 0.83 -1.20 -11.17
C VAL A 173 0.39 -2.29 -10.21
N TRP A 174 -0.65 -2.02 -9.43
CA TRP A 174 -1.15 -2.98 -8.45
C TRP A 174 -1.96 -4.13 -9.08
N ALA A 175 -2.68 -3.83 -10.14
CA ALA A 175 -3.41 -4.80 -10.95
C ALA A 175 -3.46 -4.34 -12.41
N ARG A 176 -3.39 -5.29 -13.35
CA ARG A 176 -3.38 -5.00 -14.79
C ARG A 176 -4.74 -5.20 -15.42
N ASP A 177 -5.52 -6.12 -14.89
CA ASP A 177 -6.81 -6.54 -15.40
C ASP A 177 -7.72 -7.07 -14.26
N LYS A 178 -8.96 -7.46 -14.61
CA LYS A 178 -9.94 -8.00 -13.68
C LYS A 178 -9.41 -9.21 -12.88
N SER A 179 -8.66 -10.11 -13.54
CA SER A 179 -8.16 -11.33 -12.90
C SER A 179 -7.08 -11.02 -11.86
N THR A 180 -6.11 -10.21 -12.22
CA THR A 180 -5.05 -9.76 -11.32
C THR A 180 -5.59 -8.89 -10.20
N LEU A 181 -6.59 -8.04 -10.47
CA LEU A 181 -7.32 -7.27 -9.48
C LEU A 181 -8.01 -8.17 -8.44
N TRP A 182 -8.73 -9.20 -8.91
CA TRP A 182 -9.40 -10.15 -8.03
C TRP A 182 -8.41 -10.93 -7.14
N ASN A 183 -7.28 -11.35 -7.71
CA ASN A 183 -6.24 -12.01 -6.94
C ASN A 183 -5.58 -11.09 -5.92
N ALA A 184 -5.37 -9.83 -6.25
CA ALA A 184 -4.84 -8.83 -5.32
C ALA A 184 -5.82 -8.56 -4.16
N LEU A 185 -7.13 -8.46 -4.45
CA LEU A 185 -8.17 -8.32 -3.43
C LEU A 185 -8.22 -9.53 -2.49
N LYS A 186 -8.19 -10.75 -3.04
CA LYS A 186 -8.12 -11.96 -2.21
C LYS A 186 -6.91 -11.94 -1.29
N ARG A 187 -5.73 -11.58 -1.80
CA ARG A 187 -4.51 -11.48 -1.01
C ARG A 187 -4.61 -10.44 0.11
N LEU A 188 -5.31 -9.34 -0.12
CA LEU A 188 -5.54 -8.32 0.90
C LEU A 188 -6.48 -8.81 2.01
N MET A 189 -7.48 -9.62 1.66
CA MET A 189 -8.50 -10.12 2.59
C MET A 189 -8.07 -11.37 3.38
N ILE A 190 -7.17 -12.18 2.84
CA ILE A 190 -6.74 -13.44 3.47
C ILE A 190 -6.20 -13.25 4.90
N PRO A 191 -5.27 -12.31 5.18
CA PRO A 191 -4.76 -12.14 6.53
C PRO A 191 -5.85 -11.79 7.55
N LEU A 192 -6.81 -10.97 7.13
CA LEU A 192 -7.94 -10.59 7.97
C LEU A 192 -8.87 -11.77 8.24
N TYR A 193 -9.15 -12.57 7.21
CA TYR A 193 -9.96 -13.78 7.30
C TYR A 193 -9.33 -14.82 8.23
N LEU A 194 -8.03 -15.06 8.09
CA LEU A 194 -7.31 -16.01 8.93
C LEU A 194 -7.24 -15.60 10.42
N GLN A 195 -7.26 -14.27 10.70
CA GLN A 195 -7.30 -13.78 12.08
C GLN A 195 -8.69 -13.93 12.70
N ASN A 196 -9.73 -13.58 11.99
CA ASN A 196 -11.12 -13.70 12.44
C ASN A 196 -12.09 -13.64 11.26
N GLU A 197 -12.64 -14.79 10.89
CA GLU A 197 -13.56 -14.93 9.76
C GLU A 197 -14.79 -14.02 9.88
N LYS A 198 -15.41 -13.96 11.06
CA LYS A 198 -16.63 -13.15 11.26
C LYS A 198 -16.34 -11.66 11.11
N ILE A 199 -15.21 -11.20 11.61
CA ILE A 199 -14.78 -9.80 11.45
C ILE A 199 -14.47 -9.52 9.99
N ALA A 200 -13.78 -10.42 9.28
CA ALA A 200 -13.46 -10.26 7.86
C ALA A 200 -14.72 -10.15 7.00
N ILE A 201 -15.70 -11.02 7.22
CA ILE A 201 -17.00 -11.00 6.55
C ILE A 201 -17.74 -9.70 6.88
N GLY A 202 -17.77 -9.31 8.14
CA GLY A 202 -18.38 -8.06 8.58
C GLY A 202 -17.75 -6.82 7.91
N ILE A 203 -16.42 -6.75 7.84
CA ILE A 203 -15.71 -5.66 7.16
C ILE A 203 -16.00 -5.67 5.67
N PHE A 204 -16.03 -6.84 5.02
CA PHE A 204 -16.36 -6.94 3.60
C PHE A 204 -17.75 -6.35 3.30
N PHE A 205 -18.77 -6.75 4.05
CA PHE A 205 -20.10 -6.20 3.89
C PHE A 205 -20.19 -4.73 4.27
N ALA A 206 -19.51 -4.29 5.34
CA ALA A 206 -19.47 -2.89 5.70
C ALA A 206 -18.86 -2.02 4.60
N VAL A 207 -17.73 -2.44 4.00
CA VAL A 207 -17.11 -1.74 2.86
C VAL A 207 -18.06 -1.73 1.65
N LEU A 208 -18.66 -2.88 1.34
CA LEU A 208 -19.61 -2.99 0.23
C LEU A 208 -20.80 -2.02 0.42
N PHE A 209 -21.45 -2.04 1.57
CA PHE A 209 -22.62 -1.20 1.85
C PHE A 209 -22.27 0.27 2.03
N LEU A 210 -21.20 0.59 2.71
CA LEU A 210 -20.86 1.98 3.00
C LEU A 210 -20.21 2.72 1.82
N LEU A 211 -19.40 2.03 1.03
CA LEU A 211 -18.64 2.69 -0.05
C LEU A 211 -19.25 2.48 -1.44
N PHE A 212 -19.90 1.34 -1.70
CA PHE A 212 -20.41 1.02 -3.03
C PHE A 212 -21.91 1.24 -3.16
N MET A 213 -22.72 0.81 -2.19
CA MET A 213 -24.19 0.83 -2.29
C MET A 213 -24.83 2.22 -2.37
N PRO A 214 -24.28 3.29 -1.77
CA PRO A 214 -24.92 4.61 -1.89
C PRO A 214 -25.11 5.05 -3.35
N PHE A 215 -24.19 4.73 -4.25
CA PHE A 215 -24.27 5.18 -5.66
C PHE A 215 -25.37 4.46 -6.48
N PRO A 216 -25.45 3.12 -6.51
CA PRO A 216 -26.56 2.45 -7.22
C PRO A 216 -27.92 2.71 -6.55
N ILE A 217 -27.98 2.85 -5.21
CA ILE A 217 -29.21 3.22 -4.52
C ILE A 217 -29.63 4.64 -4.90
N LEU A 218 -28.71 5.58 -5.00
CA LEU A 218 -28.97 6.95 -5.46
C LEU A 218 -29.56 6.91 -6.89
N ALA A 219 -28.90 6.19 -7.80
CA ALA A 219 -29.37 6.05 -9.18
C ALA A 219 -30.77 5.42 -9.26
N TYR A 220 -31.03 4.37 -8.47
CA TYR A 220 -32.35 3.75 -8.42
C TYR A 220 -33.42 4.68 -7.85
N SER A 221 -33.12 5.39 -6.78
CA SER A 221 -34.09 6.27 -6.11
C SER A 221 -34.50 7.48 -6.95
N THR A 222 -33.65 7.94 -7.88
CA THR A 222 -34.02 9.02 -8.82
C THR A 222 -35.21 8.66 -9.68
N LEU A 223 -35.42 7.36 -10.02
CA LEU A 223 -36.50 6.88 -10.84
C LEU A 223 -37.88 6.97 -10.15
N GLY A 224 -37.91 7.05 -8.84
CA GLY A 224 -39.11 7.04 -8.03
C GLY A 224 -39.29 8.20 -7.07
N VAL A 225 -38.35 9.17 -7.03
CA VAL A 225 -38.29 10.24 -6.03
C VAL A 225 -39.59 11.07 -5.93
N LEU A 226 -40.29 11.25 -7.07
CA LEU A 226 -41.57 11.99 -7.14
C LEU A 226 -42.80 11.09 -6.93
N LYS A 227 -42.65 9.76 -6.76
CA LYS A 227 -43.74 8.81 -6.68
C LYS A 227 -44.21 8.52 -5.27
N THR A 228 -43.25 8.37 -4.33
CA THR A 228 -43.57 8.05 -2.92
C THR A 228 -42.57 8.67 -1.95
N THR A 229 -43.03 8.89 -0.71
CA THR A 229 -42.18 9.38 0.40
C THR A 229 -41.00 8.45 0.69
N SER A 230 -41.17 7.13 0.53
CA SER A 230 -40.12 6.14 0.72
C SER A 230 -38.96 6.33 -0.28
N PHE A 231 -39.28 6.61 -1.54
CA PHE A 231 -38.24 6.92 -2.55
C PHE A 231 -37.53 8.24 -2.26
N LEU A 232 -38.27 9.24 -1.76
CA LEU A 232 -37.67 10.52 -1.37
C LEU A 232 -36.66 10.35 -0.20
N ILE A 233 -37.02 9.56 0.82
CA ILE A 233 -36.15 9.27 1.96
C ILE A 233 -34.92 8.51 1.49
N LEU A 234 -35.10 7.48 0.63
CA LEU A 234 -34.01 6.68 0.09
C LEU A 234 -33.06 7.53 -0.76
N PHE A 235 -33.59 8.44 -1.58
CA PHE A 235 -32.83 9.41 -2.36
C PHE A 235 -32.01 10.33 -1.42
N ALA A 236 -32.66 10.96 -0.46
CA ALA A 236 -32.00 11.89 0.46
C ALA A 236 -30.85 11.19 1.24
N ALA A 237 -31.10 10.00 1.78
CA ALA A 237 -30.10 9.24 2.53
C ALA A 237 -28.90 8.84 1.66
N SER A 238 -29.16 8.29 0.46
CA SER A 238 -28.08 7.88 -0.46
C SER A 238 -27.32 9.07 -1.04
N PHE A 239 -27.97 10.20 -1.26
CA PHE A 239 -27.35 11.46 -1.70
C PHE A 239 -26.39 12.01 -0.64
N VAL A 240 -26.85 12.10 0.62
CA VAL A 240 -26.01 12.54 1.75
C VAL A 240 -24.81 11.60 1.92
N ALA A 241 -25.02 10.28 1.89
CA ALA A 241 -23.95 9.30 2.00
C ALA A 241 -22.91 9.46 0.87
N SER A 242 -23.37 9.65 -0.38
CA SER A 242 -22.48 9.87 -1.54
C SER A 242 -21.66 11.16 -1.41
N ILE A 243 -22.29 12.24 -0.93
CA ILE A 243 -21.59 13.51 -0.66
C ILE A 243 -20.55 13.34 0.45
N MET A 244 -20.87 12.66 1.54
CA MET A 244 -19.93 12.41 2.64
C MET A 244 -18.71 11.61 2.17
N ILE A 245 -18.90 10.59 1.33
CA ILE A 245 -17.80 9.83 0.72
C ILE A 245 -16.92 10.74 -0.13
N TYR A 246 -17.55 11.58 -0.98
CA TYR A 246 -16.84 12.51 -1.85
C TYR A 246 -16.05 13.57 -1.06
N ILE A 247 -16.67 14.19 -0.05
CA ILE A 247 -16.02 15.16 0.83
C ILE A 247 -14.86 14.49 1.60
N GLY A 248 -15.05 13.28 2.14
CA GLY A 248 -14.02 12.51 2.80
C GLY A 248 -12.81 12.27 1.89
N ALA A 249 -13.06 11.88 0.64
CA ALA A 249 -12.01 11.69 -0.35
C ALA A 249 -11.24 13.01 -0.66
N ILE A 250 -11.95 14.14 -0.80
CA ILE A 250 -11.32 15.46 -1.00
C ILE A 250 -10.44 15.85 0.20
N ILE A 251 -10.94 15.64 1.42
CA ILE A 251 -10.19 15.97 2.64
C ILE A 251 -8.89 15.14 2.69
N GLU A 252 -8.97 13.83 2.42
CA GLU A 252 -7.79 12.96 2.41
C GLU A 252 -6.81 13.37 1.31
N VAL A 253 -7.28 13.71 0.11
CA VAL A 253 -6.42 14.20 -0.97
C VAL A 253 -5.73 15.51 -0.56
N LYS A 254 -6.46 16.48 0.02
CA LYS A 254 -5.85 17.72 0.51
C LYS A 254 -4.79 17.50 1.57
N LYS A 255 -5.04 16.59 2.53
CA LYS A 255 -4.07 16.23 3.55
C LYS A 255 -2.84 15.54 2.96
N LEU A 256 -3.02 14.65 1.97
CA LEU A 256 -1.92 14.01 1.26
C LEU A 256 -1.08 15.01 0.45
N LEU A 257 -1.68 16.07 -0.09
CA LEU A 257 -0.96 17.12 -0.82
C LEU A 257 0.09 17.84 0.03
N GLN A 258 -0.08 17.87 1.34
CA GLN A 258 0.85 18.48 2.29
C GLN A 258 2.04 17.58 2.65
N LEU A 259 2.01 16.30 2.28
CA LEU A 259 3.00 15.27 2.63
C LEU A 259 3.92 14.92 1.45
N ARG A 260 4.30 15.91 0.64
CA ARG A 260 5.22 15.67 -0.49
C ARG A 260 6.61 15.24 -0.02
N LEU A 261 7.24 14.41 -0.84
CA LEU A 261 8.62 14.00 -0.73
C LEU A 261 9.55 15.16 -1.04
#